data_29297bf2a7802ae2cca66af84162054e
#
_entry.id   29297bf2a7802ae2cca66af84162054e
#
_cell.length_a   1.000
_cell.length_b   1.000
_cell.length_c   1.000
_cell.angle_alpha   90.00
_cell.angle_beta   90.00
_cell.angle_gamma   90.00
#
_symmetry.space_group_name_H-M   'P 1'
#
loop_
_entity.id
_entity.type
_entity.pdbx_description
1 polymer ?
#
loop_
_entity_poly.entity_id
_entity_poly.type
_entity_poly.pdbx_seq_one_letter_code
_entity_poly.pdbx_strand_id
1 'polypeptide(L)'
;MARSKGVTIRDVAQRAGVSVAAVSMALNGTGTLSAATRLRVRAIAEEMDYEADALARGLRRSSVGAIGLVMRSLDALGEYAPRGVDVFTRYIGAASAQAMDRGLSVMLVPDPTKRPTPPLALSLDGYIVTMPHVDDPVVGLLERRGIPYVTLGRDPSRPNFTDWATEDEGSSFRRIYEHFAASGARSIVLLRGTDPNAWNIDSEATYRAWCESVGITPRVYMSAERAGEHGGENIAHAIVDDGIPDAILCHTGRQAAGVLAGLTVRGVAVPDRTMLAAASDSEHTRHSRPAISAVELNAAETTLALLDLLQARIAGEPSAGPVLTTARFRVRASSRRTDTNA
;
A
#
# COMPACT_ATOMS: atom_id res chain seq x y z
N MET A 1 -6.68 19.71 31.38
CA MET A 1 -5.33 20.08 31.82
C MET A 1 -4.71 21.00 30.76
N ALA A 2 -4.42 22.26 31.09
CA ALA A 2 -3.72 23.17 30.17
C ALA A 2 -2.29 22.64 29.98
N ARG A 3 -1.84 22.48 28.72
CA ARG A 3 -0.43 22.23 28.41
C ARG A 3 0.40 23.34 29.06
N SER A 4 1.43 22.97 29.84
CA SER A 4 2.42 23.93 30.29
C SER A 4 2.94 24.69 29.09
N LYS A 5 3.03 26.03 29.17
CA LYS A 5 3.64 26.84 28.10
C LYS A 5 5.10 26.41 27.99
N GLY A 6 5.41 25.60 27.00
CA GLY A 6 6.78 25.26 26.65
C GLY A 6 7.60 26.52 26.35
N VAL A 7 8.93 26.39 26.43
CA VAL A 7 9.87 27.46 26.09
C VAL A 7 9.58 27.97 24.67
N THR A 8 9.53 29.29 24.50
CA THR A 8 9.24 29.94 23.22
C THR A 8 10.52 30.52 22.59
N ILE A 9 10.48 30.79 21.29
CA ILE A 9 11.57 31.47 20.58
C ILE A 9 11.88 32.85 21.21
N ARG A 10 10.89 33.50 21.84
CA ARG A 10 11.08 34.78 22.55
C ARG A 10 11.91 34.59 23.82
N ASP A 11 11.72 33.52 24.53
CA ASP A 11 12.48 33.20 25.74
C ASP A 11 13.95 32.93 25.39
N VAL A 12 14.22 32.20 24.30
CA VAL A 12 15.57 31.97 23.78
C VAL A 12 16.21 33.31 23.33
N ALA A 13 15.46 34.15 22.65
CA ALA A 13 15.94 35.47 22.19
C ALA A 13 16.33 36.38 23.38
N GLN A 14 15.50 36.38 24.40
CA GLN A 14 15.75 37.13 25.64
C GLN A 14 17.01 36.62 26.35
N ARG A 15 17.13 35.28 26.53
CA ARG A 15 18.26 34.64 27.18
C ARG A 15 19.57 34.81 26.40
N ALA A 16 19.52 34.79 25.06
CA ALA A 16 20.67 34.95 24.18
C ALA A 16 21.07 36.44 23.96
N GLY A 17 20.24 37.38 24.37
CA GLY A 17 20.48 38.81 24.14
C GLY A 17 20.46 39.21 22.68
N VAL A 18 19.59 38.59 21.86
CA VAL A 18 19.46 38.86 20.42
C VAL A 18 18.00 38.97 20.01
N SER A 19 17.73 39.45 18.80
CA SER A 19 16.37 39.50 18.29
C SER A 19 15.82 38.11 17.97
N VAL A 20 14.49 37.94 17.97
CA VAL A 20 13.80 36.71 17.54
C VAL A 20 14.22 36.32 16.11
N ALA A 21 14.44 37.30 15.23
CA ALA A 21 14.93 37.07 13.87
C ALA A 21 16.34 36.44 13.89
N ALA A 22 17.24 36.94 14.77
CA ALA A 22 18.58 36.39 14.90
C ALA A 22 18.56 34.95 15.45
N VAL A 23 17.71 34.65 16.43
CA VAL A 23 17.51 33.26 16.89
C VAL A 23 17.05 32.40 15.74
N SER A 24 16.06 32.81 14.98
CA SER A 24 15.56 32.05 13.81
C SER A 24 16.67 31.81 12.77
N MET A 25 17.50 32.84 12.46
CA MET A 25 18.64 32.69 11.54
C MET A 25 19.71 31.73 12.08
N ALA A 26 20.03 31.79 13.38
CA ALA A 26 21.01 30.95 14.01
C ALA A 26 20.62 29.47 14.00
N LEU A 27 19.35 29.17 14.32
CA LEU A 27 18.82 27.81 14.35
C LEU A 27 18.66 27.20 12.95
N ASN A 28 18.27 28.03 11.96
CA ASN A 28 18.06 27.58 10.57
C ASN A 28 19.32 27.63 9.70
N GLY A 29 20.44 28.11 10.21
CA GLY A 29 21.67 28.21 9.42
C GLY A 29 21.66 29.29 8.34
N THR A 30 20.67 30.20 8.33
CA THR A 30 20.47 31.26 7.32
C THR A 30 21.00 32.62 7.82
N GLY A 31 21.09 33.61 6.92
CA GLY A 31 21.47 34.99 7.22
C GLY A 31 22.94 35.17 7.57
N THR A 32 23.34 36.44 7.84
CA THR A 32 24.71 36.88 8.03
C THR A 32 25.13 37.03 9.49
N LEU A 33 24.78 36.05 10.33
CA LEU A 33 25.20 36.00 11.73
C LEU A 33 26.66 35.55 11.88
N SER A 34 27.41 36.15 12.83
CA SER A 34 28.74 35.64 13.19
C SER A 34 28.68 34.20 13.69
N ALA A 35 29.74 33.42 13.44
CA ALA A 35 29.83 32.02 13.92
C ALA A 35 29.68 31.96 15.45
N ALA A 36 30.26 32.90 16.19
CA ALA A 36 30.16 32.99 17.66
C ALA A 36 28.71 33.22 18.12
N THR A 37 27.96 34.13 17.47
CA THR A 37 26.54 34.35 17.79
C THR A 37 25.71 33.13 17.49
N ARG A 38 25.97 32.43 16.39
CA ARG A 38 25.26 31.20 15.98
C ARG A 38 25.46 30.07 16.99
N LEU A 39 26.72 29.86 17.42
CA LEU A 39 27.03 28.82 18.44
C LEU A 39 26.36 29.16 19.79
N ARG A 40 26.44 30.41 20.24
CA ARG A 40 25.82 30.85 21.49
C ARG A 40 24.30 30.63 21.50
N VAL A 41 23.61 31.02 20.42
CA VAL A 41 22.16 30.86 20.34
C VAL A 41 21.77 29.37 20.33
N ARG A 42 22.52 28.50 19.65
CA ARG A 42 22.27 27.05 19.63
C ARG A 42 22.47 26.44 21.01
N ALA A 43 23.56 26.78 21.70
CA ALA A 43 23.81 26.28 23.04
C ALA A 43 22.71 26.68 24.03
N ILE A 44 22.24 27.95 23.97
CA ILE A 44 21.14 28.43 24.81
C ILE A 44 19.81 27.73 24.48
N ALA A 45 19.52 27.49 23.21
CA ALA A 45 18.31 26.76 22.81
C ALA A 45 18.33 25.33 23.34
N GLU A 46 19.50 24.66 23.27
CA GLU A 46 19.70 23.30 23.81
C GLU A 46 19.60 23.28 25.34
N GLU A 47 20.25 24.24 26.06
CA GLU A 47 20.15 24.37 27.52
C GLU A 47 18.70 24.58 28.01
N MET A 48 17.88 25.27 27.21
CA MET A 48 16.48 25.58 27.51
C MET A 48 15.52 24.50 27.03
N ASP A 49 16.01 23.40 26.44
CA ASP A 49 15.18 22.36 25.80
C ASP A 49 14.17 22.97 24.81
N TYR A 50 14.64 24.01 24.08
CA TYR A 50 13.82 24.69 23.10
C TYR A 50 13.83 23.94 21.77
N GLU A 51 12.72 23.31 21.46
CA GLU A 51 12.45 22.83 20.12
C GLU A 51 11.62 23.86 19.35
N ALA A 52 12.17 24.32 18.22
CA ALA A 52 11.40 25.19 17.35
C ALA A 52 10.14 24.45 16.85
N ASP A 53 8.96 25.07 17.01
CA ASP A 53 7.69 24.52 16.57
C ASP A 53 7.80 24.01 15.12
N ALA A 54 7.59 22.71 14.92
CA ALA A 54 7.68 22.05 13.61
C ALA A 54 6.69 22.68 12.62
N LEU A 55 5.51 23.10 13.08
CA LEU A 55 4.50 23.80 12.27
C LEU A 55 4.99 25.19 11.87
N ALA A 56 5.64 25.92 12.80
CA ALA A 56 6.20 27.24 12.50
C ALA A 56 7.44 27.15 11.58
N ARG A 57 8.19 26.07 11.62
CA ARG A 57 9.27 25.76 10.66
C ARG A 57 8.72 25.41 9.29
N GLY A 58 7.68 24.56 9.24
CA GLY A 58 6.99 24.15 8.02
C GLY A 58 6.43 25.33 7.24
N LEU A 59 5.78 26.28 7.94
CA LEU A 59 5.27 27.52 7.34
C LEU A 59 6.36 28.39 6.71
N ARG A 60 7.62 28.29 7.15
CA ARG A 60 8.76 29.06 6.58
C ARG A 60 9.59 28.28 5.56
N ARG A 61 9.58 26.96 5.60
CA ARG A 61 10.35 26.09 4.70
C ARG A 61 9.51 25.47 3.59
N SER A 62 8.22 25.71 3.56
CA SER A 62 7.25 25.03 2.67
C SER A 62 7.27 23.50 2.84
N SER A 63 7.75 22.98 3.99
CA SER A 63 7.83 21.54 4.28
C SER A 63 7.69 21.29 5.77
N VAL A 64 6.81 20.37 6.14
CA VAL A 64 6.58 19.95 7.54
C VAL A 64 7.41 18.71 7.94
N GLY A 65 8.12 18.09 7.00
CA GLY A 65 8.90 16.87 7.23
C GLY A 65 8.02 15.63 7.43
N ALA A 66 6.82 15.63 6.84
CA ALA A 66 5.88 14.54 6.99
C ALA A 66 5.12 14.27 5.68
N ILE A 67 4.90 12.99 5.40
CA ILE A 67 4.13 12.53 4.25
C ILE A 67 2.88 11.77 4.70
N GLY A 68 1.85 11.80 3.87
CA GLY A 68 0.59 11.10 4.08
C GLY A 68 0.56 9.75 3.36
N LEU A 69 0.09 8.72 4.04
CA LEU A 69 -0.24 7.44 3.43
C LEU A 69 -1.76 7.26 3.46
N VAL A 70 -2.41 7.33 2.31
CA VAL A 70 -3.86 7.13 2.15
C VAL A 70 -4.11 5.72 1.67
N MET A 71 -4.68 4.91 2.55
CA MET A 71 -5.01 3.51 2.26
C MET A 71 -6.46 3.43 1.74
N ARG A 72 -6.66 3.30 0.42
CA ARG A 72 -8.01 3.25 -0.16
C ARG A 72 -8.83 2.05 0.31
N SER A 73 -8.18 0.94 0.57
CA SER A 73 -8.83 -0.27 1.10
C SER A 73 -9.11 -0.24 2.61
N LEU A 74 -8.85 0.87 3.32
CA LEU A 74 -9.16 0.99 4.75
C LEU A 74 -10.66 0.96 5.07
N ASP A 75 -11.51 1.28 4.12
CA ASP A 75 -12.96 1.04 4.27
C ASP A 75 -13.27 -0.46 4.40
N ALA A 76 -12.37 -1.32 3.89
CA ALA A 76 -12.36 -2.76 4.13
C ALA A 76 -11.78 -3.17 5.48
N LEU A 77 -11.14 -2.24 6.21
CA LEU A 77 -10.61 -2.45 7.56
C LEU A 77 -11.63 -2.12 8.67
N GLY A 78 -12.89 -1.85 8.32
CA GLY A 78 -13.98 -1.61 9.30
C GLY A 78 -14.11 -2.71 10.37
N GLU A 79 -13.52 -3.85 10.12
CA GLU A 79 -13.24 -4.90 11.10
C GLU A 79 -11.72 -5.13 11.16
N TYR A 80 -11.01 -4.21 11.77
CA TYR A 80 -9.61 -4.41 12.12
C TYR A 80 -9.50 -5.47 13.22
N ALA A 81 -9.79 -6.71 12.85
CA ALA A 81 -9.34 -7.83 13.64
C ALA A 81 -7.82 -7.99 13.39
N PRO A 82 -7.01 -8.29 14.43
CA PRO A 82 -5.57 -8.52 14.28
C PRO A 82 -5.18 -9.62 13.28
N ARG A 83 -6.16 -10.33 12.76
CA ARG A 83 -6.02 -11.43 11.81
C ARG A 83 -6.23 -10.94 10.39
N GLY A 84 -5.21 -10.45 9.70
CA GLY A 84 -5.30 -10.57 8.27
C GLY A 84 -5.18 -9.34 7.40
N VAL A 85 -4.43 -8.33 7.79
CA VAL A 85 -4.06 -7.23 6.88
C VAL A 85 -2.54 -7.23 6.66
N ASP A 86 -1.97 -8.41 6.49
CA ASP A 86 -0.53 -8.63 6.38
C ASP A 86 0.09 -7.79 5.24
N VAL A 87 -0.54 -7.75 4.08
CA VAL A 87 -0.04 -6.99 2.93
C VAL A 87 0.04 -5.49 3.23
N PHE A 88 -1.03 -4.89 3.76
CA PHE A 88 -1.05 -3.46 4.07
C PHE A 88 -0.12 -3.11 5.22
N THR A 89 -0.03 -3.95 6.26
CA THR A 89 0.91 -3.73 7.37
C THR A 89 2.35 -3.78 6.92
N ARG A 90 2.69 -4.58 5.91
CA ARG A 90 4.02 -4.61 5.29
C ARG A 90 4.35 -3.30 4.58
N TYR A 91 3.42 -2.77 3.78
CA TYR A 91 3.62 -1.47 3.14
C TYR A 91 3.73 -0.33 4.15
N ILE A 92 2.88 -0.31 5.19
CA ILE A 92 2.95 0.68 6.27
C ILE A 92 4.30 0.57 7.00
N GLY A 93 4.72 -0.64 7.35
CA GLY A 93 5.99 -0.88 8.03
C GLY A 93 7.19 -0.45 7.19
N ALA A 94 7.22 -0.83 5.91
CA ALA A 94 8.27 -0.46 4.97
C ALA A 94 8.31 1.07 4.75
N ALA A 95 7.15 1.70 4.53
CA ALA A 95 7.04 3.15 4.35
C ALA A 95 7.56 3.89 5.58
N SER A 96 7.16 3.45 6.78
CA SER A 96 7.59 4.07 8.03
C SER A 96 9.10 3.96 8.25
N ALA A 97 9.67 2.76 8.09
CA ALA A 97 11.11 2.54 8.28
C ALA A 97 11.94 3.40 7.31
N GLN A 98 11.61 3.34 6.02
CA GLN A 98 12.36 4.05 4.98
C GLN A 98 12.18 5.58 5.02
N ALA A 99 11.01 6.06 5.44
CA ALA A 99 10.79 7.47 5.66
C ALA A 99 11.62 7.98 6.86
N MET A 100 11.69 7.22 7.96
CA MET A 100 12.53 7.55 9.12
C MET A 100 14.01 7.66 8.74
N ASP A 101 14.52 6.76 7.90
CA ASP A 101 15.91 6.83 7.39
C ASP A 101 16.18 8.13 6.60
N ARG A 102 15.13 8.73 6.04
CA ARG A 102 15.16 10.01 5.30
C ARG A 102 14.81 11.24 6.17
N GLY A 103 14.61 11.04 7.47
CA GLY A 103 14.21 12.11 8.41
C GLY A 103 12.76 12.60 8.18
N LEU A 104 11.90 11.75 7.58
CA LEU A 104 10.49 12.04 7.36
C LEU A 104 9.61 11.27 8.35
N SER A 105 8.47 11.86 8.72
CA SER A 105 7.39 11.19 9.42
C SER A 105 6.35 10.66 8.43
N VAL A 106 5.72 9.53 8.75
CA VAL A 106 4.57 9.00 7.98
C VAL A 106 3.31 9.14 8.82
N MET A 107 2.27 9.74 8.24
CA MET A 107 0.94 9.82 8.83
C MET A 107 -0.02 8.95 8.02
N LEU A 108 -0.70 8.00 8.67
CA LEU A 108 -1.85 7.35 8.07
C LEU A 108 -3.00 8.35 8.00
N VAL A 109 -3.46 8.62 6.80
CA VAL A 109 -4.52 9.59 6.54
C VAL A 109 -5.77 8.84 6.10
N PRO A 110 -6.91 8.99 6.81
CA PRO A 110 -8.18 8.49 6.33
C PRO A 110 -8.58 9.24 5.05
N ASP A 111 -9.57 8.73 4.32
CA ASP A 111 -10.04 9.41 3.11
C ASP A 111 -10.40 10.88 3.40
N PRO A 112 -9.60 11.86 2.94
CA PRO A 112 -9.79 13.27 3.27
C PRO A 112 -10.99 13.90 2.53
N THR A 113 -11.64 13.17 1.66
CA THR A 113 -12.88 13.60 0.98
C THR A 113 -14.11 13.30 1.82
N LYS A 114 -14.00 12.43 2.84
CA LYS A 114 -15.06 12.09 3.79
C LYS A 114 -14.98 12.98 5.04
N ARG A 115 -16.09 13.22 5.68
CA ARG A 115 -16.18 14.03 6.91
C ARG A 115 -16.42 13.14 8.14
N PRO A 116 -15.86 13.45 9.31
CA PRO A 116 -14.95 14.59 9.60
C PRO A 116 -13.53 14.34 9.06
N THR A 117 -12.91 15.39 8.50
CA THR A 117 -11.51 15.33 8.02
C THR A 117 -10.58 15.77 9.16
N PRO A 118 -9.55 14.98 9.52
CA PRO A 118 -8.57 15.39 10.51
C PRO A 118 -7.86 16.69 10.09
N PRO A 119 -7.55 17.63 11.03
CA PRO A 119 -7.01 18.95 10.70
C PRO A 119 -5.72 18.92 9.87
N LEU A 120 -4.84 17.93 10.09
CA LEU A 120 -3.56 17.79 9.38
C LEU A 120 -3.64 16.96 8.10
N ALA A 121 -4.81 16.36 7.80
CA ALA A 121 -4.95 15.42 6.70
C ALA A 121 -4.66 15.96 5.29
N LEU A 122 -4.48 17.28 5.13
CA LEU A 122 -4.17 17.93 3.86
C LEU A 122 -3.06 18.98 4.02
N SER A 123 -2.24 18.87 5.06
CA SER A 123 -1.16 19.81 5.39
C SER A 123 0.22 19.16 5.39
N LEU A 124 0.36 18.01 4.76
CA LEU A 124 1.60 17.24 4.67
C LEU A 124 2.33 17.59 3.36
N ASP A 125 3.61 17.28 3.28
CA ASP A 125 4.48 17.65 2.14
C ASP A 125 4.09 16.92 0.84
N GLY A 126 3.54 15.71 0.97
CA GLY A 126 3.07 14.91 -0.16
C GLY A 126 2.38 13.63 0.30
N TYR A 127 1.83 12.87 -0.65
CA TYR A 127 1.00 11.71 -0.33
C TYR A 127 1.34 10.50 -1.18
N ILE A 128 1.28 9.33 -0.56
CA ILE A 128 1.19 8.04 -1.25
C ILE A 128 -0.27 7.59 -1.16
N VAL A 129 -0.94 7.44 -2.30
CA VAL A 129 -2.32 6.92 -2.39
C VAL A 129 -2.24 5.48 -2.87
N THR A 130 -2.76 4.52 -2.08
CA THR A 130 -2.72 3.11 -2.46
C THR A 130 -3.89 2.73 -3.34
N MET A 131 -3.64 1.99 -4.41
CA MET A 131 -4.65 1.41 -5.30
C MET A 131 -5.79 2.40 -5.64
N PRO A 132 -5.48 3.53 -6.32
CA PRO A 132 -6.51 4.52 -6.66
C PRO A 132 -7.64 3.89 -7.46
N HIS A 133 -8.86 4.33 -7.18
CA HIS A 133 -10.04 3.89 -7.90
C HIS A 133 -10.22 4.67 -9.21
N VAL A 134 -11.07 4.17 -10.10
CA VAL A 134 -11.57 4.95 -11.24
C VAL A 134 -12.17 6.25 -10.70
N ASP A 135 -11.76 7.39 -11.27
CA ASP A 135 -12.17 8.74 -10.87
C ASP A 135 -12.00 9.02 -9.38
N ASP A 136 -10.86 8.61 -8.83
CA ASP A 136 -10.58 8.67 -7.40
C ASP A 136 -10.72 10.09 -6.83
N PRO A 137 -11.66 10.33 -5.89
CA PRO A 137 -11.91 11.65 -5.34
C PRO A 137 -10.74 12.19 -4.51
N VAL A 138 -9.92 11.31 -3.92
CA VAL A 138 -8.71 11.71 -3.16
C VAL A 138 -7.67 12.25 -4.13
N VAL A 139 -7.38 11.53 -5.20
CA VAL A 139 -6.45 11.97 -6.25
C VAL A 139 -6.93 13.30 -6.83
N GLY A 140 -8.20 13.40 -7.21
CA GLY A 140 -8.77 14.65 -7.70
C GLY A 140 -8.70 15.82 -6.70
N LEU A 141 -8.80 15.54 -5.39
CA LEU A 141 -8.63 16.56 -4.35
C LEU A 141 -7.17 17.05 -4.25
N LEU A 142 -6.20 16.13 -4.29
CA LEU A 142 -4.77 16.46 -4.22
C LEU A 142 -4.36 17.29 -5.44
N GLU A 143 -4.80 16.91 -6.64
CA GLU A 143 -4.54 17.66 -7.89
C GLU A 143 -5.09 19.10 -7.83
N ARG A 144 -6.37 19.24 -7.46
CA ARG A 144 -6.99 20.58 -7.36
C ARG A 144 -6.29 21.49 -6.35
N ARG A 145 -5.61 20.93 -5.36
CA ARG A 145 -4.86 21.67 -4.33
C ARG A 145 -3.38 21.84 -4.66
N GLY A 146 -2.91 21.26 -5.77
CA GLY A 146 -1.49 21.28 -6.12
C GLY A 146 -0.60 20.53 -5.13
N ILE A 147 -1.15 19.55 -4.41
CA ILE A 147 -0.40 18.77 -3.41
C ILE A 147 0.31 17.62 -4.11
N PRO A 148 1.63 17.47 -3.93
CA PRO A 148 2.39 16.35 -4.52
C PRO A 148 1.85 14.99 -4.06
N TYR A 149 1.70 14.06 -4.99
CA TYR A 149 1.31 12.68 -4.68
C TYR A 149 1.91 11.69 -5.66
N VAL A 150 2.03 10.45 -5.21
CA VAL A 150 2.36 9.27 -6.01
C VAL A 150 1.35 8.16 -5.69
N THR A 151 1.28 7.12 -6.53
CA THR A 151 0.33 6.03 -6.27
C THR A 151 1.01 4.67 -6.20
N LEU A 152 0.60 3.86 -5.24
CA LEU A 152 0.85 2.42 -5.27
C LEU A 152 -0.19 1.81 -6.23
N GLY A 153 0.29 1.34 -7.36
CA GLY A 153 -0.58 0.92 -8.47
C GLY A 153 -0.94 2.07 -9.42
N ARG A 154 -1.22 1.72 -10.66
CA ARG A 154 -1.65 2.63 -11.73
C ARG A 154 -3.01 3.24 -11.41
N ASP A 155 -3.22 4.51 -11.73
CA ASP A 155 -4.55 5.13 -11.71
C ASP A 155 -5.29 4.81 -13.03
N PRO A 156 -6.44 4.10 -12.98
CA PRO A 156 -7.17 3.72 -14.19
C PRO A 156 -7.69 4.91 -15.01
N SER A 157 -7.97 6.04 -14.34
CA SER A 157 -8.53 7.24 -14.99
C SER A 157 -7.46 8.21 -15.48
N ARG A 158 -6.17 7.94 -15.18
CA ARG A 158 -5.04 8.84 -15.51
C ARG A 158 -3.93 8.08 -16.26
N PRO A 159 -4.16 7.67 -17.50
CA PRO A 159 -3.20 6.82 -18.23
C PRO A 159 -1.83 7.50 -18.46
N ASN A 160 -1.79 8.83 -18.44
CA ASN A 160 -0.56 9.62 -18.62
C ASN A 160 0.14 9.96 -17.30
N PHE A 161 -0.42 9.59 -16.15
CA PHE A 161 0.23 9.77 -14.86
C PHE A 161 1.26 8.66 -14.65
N THR A 162 2.52 9.03 -14.46
CA THR A 162 3.65 8.10 -14.41
C THR A 162 4.31 7.98 -13.04
N ASP A 163 3.93 8.83 -12.07
CA ASP A 163 4.49 8.79 -10.73
C ASP A 163 3.82 7.69 -9.87
N TRP A 164 3.98 6.45 -10.28
CA TRP A 164 3.48 5.29 -9.56
C TRP A 164 4.49 4.14 -9.55
N ALA A 165 4.39 3.30 -8.55
CA ALA A 165 5.11 2.04 -8.46
C ALA A 165 4.17 0.91 -8.03
N THR A 166 4.42 -0.29 -8.51
CA THR A 166 3.75 -1.53 -8.11
C THR A 166 4.64 -2.72 -8.43
N GLU A 167 4.28 -3.91 -7.95
CA GLU A 167 4.90 -5.15 -8.42
C GLU A 167 4.47 -5.46 -9.87
N ASP A 168 5.29 -6.22 -10.61
CA ASP A 168 4.90 -6.73 -11.93
C ASP A 168 3.81 -7.80 -11.79
N GLU A 169 2.57 -7.29 -11.64
CA GLU A 169 1.38 -8.10 -11.43
C GLU A 169 1.08 -8.98 -12.63
N GLY A 170 1.20 -8.44 -13.84
CA GLY A 170 0.93 -9.16 -15.08
C GLY A 170 1.79 -10.40 -15.23
N SER A 171 3.10 -10.30 -14.96
CA SER A 171 4.01 -11.46 -14.96
C SER A 171 3.67 -12.44 -13.83
N SER A 172 3.29 -11.92 -12.65
CA SER A 172 2.93 -12.75 -11.50
C SER A 172 1.67 -13.59 -11.77
N PHE A 173 0.64 -12.98 -12.35
CA PHE A 173 -0.59 -13.70 -12.74
C PHE A 173 -0.31 -14.75 -13.80
N ARG A 174 0.45 -14.42 -14.85
CA ARG A 174 0.82 -15.39 -15.89
C ARG A 174 1.55 -16.61 -15.32
N ARG A 175 2.52 -16.39 -14.41
CA ARG A 175 3.24 -17.50 -13.74
C ARG A 175 2.32 -18.41 -12.95
N ILE A 176 1.25 -17.89 -12.32
CA ILE A 176 0.27 -18.70 -11.61
C ILE A 176 -0.52 -19.55 -12.61
N TYR A 177 -1.01 -18.95 -13.70
CA TYR A 177 -1.77 -19.68 -14.72
C TYR A 177 -0.92 -20.74 -15.41
N GLU A 178 0.33 -20.42 -15.75
CA GLU A 178 1.30 -21.38 -16.31
C GLU A 178 1.56 -22.56 -15.33
N HIS A 179 1.71 -22.26 -14.04
CA HIS A 179 1.87 -23.29 -13.02
C HIS A 179 0.64 -24.20 -12.95
N PHE A 180 -0.57 -23.66 -12.97
CA PHE A 180 -1.79 -24.44 -12.97
C PHE A 180 -1.89 -25.30 -14.24
N ALA A 181 -1.65 -24.74 -15.40
CA ALA A 181 -1.67 -25.47 -16.66
C ALA A 181 -0.61 -26.58 -16.71
N ALA A 182 0.62 -26.31 -16.28
CA ALA A 182 1.69 -27.32 -16.17
C ALA A 182 1.34 -28.43 -15.19
N SER A 183 0.50 -28.17 -14.19
CA SER A 183 -0.06 -29.15 -13.23
C SER A 183 -1.34 -29.83 -13.73
N GLY A 184 -1.68 -29.69 -15.01
CA GLY A 184 -2.78 -30.36 -15.68
C GLY A 184 -4.14 -29.69 -15.56
N ALA A 185 -4.23 -28.44 -15.09
CA ALA A 185 -5.49 -27.71 -15.05
C ALA A 185 -5.97 -27.35 -16.46
N ARG A 186 -7.22 -27.65 -16.75
CA ARG A 186 -7.93 -27.31 -17.98
C ARG A 186 -9.10 -26.36 -17.75
N SER A 187 -9.48 -26.15 -16.50
CA SER A 187 -10.50 -25.21 -16.08
C SER A 187 -9.95 -24.42 -14.88
N ILE A 188 -9.88 -23.11 -15.02
CA ILE A 188 -9.39 -22.20 -13.98
C ILE A 188 -10.48 -21.16 -13.70
N VAL A 189 -10.62 -20.78 -12.44
CA VAL A 189 -11.53 -19.72 -11.99
C VAL A 189 -10.71 -18.59 -11.38
N LEU A 190 -11.09 -17.36 -11.67
CA LEU A 190 -10.60 -16.16 -11.01
C LEU A 190 -11.65 -15.66 -10.01
N LEU A 191 -11.25 -15.49 -8.73
CA LEU A 191 -11.98 -14.74 -7.73
C LEU A 191 -11.25 -13.42 -7.46
N ARG A 192 -11.87 -12.29 -7.84
CA ARG A 192 -11.34 -10.95 -7.65
C ARG A 192 -12.19 -10.08 -6.73
N GLY A 193 -11.66 -8.93 -6.36
CA GLY A 193 -12.38 -7.89 -5.64
C GLY A 193 -13.37 -7.12 -6.51
N THR A 194 -14.09 -6.20 -5.88
CA THR A 194 -15.08 -5.33 -6.53
C THR A 194 -14.62 -3.88 -6.65
N ASP A 195 -13.56 -3.48 -5.96
CA ASP A 195 -13.04 -2.12 -6.03
C ASP A 195 -12.61 -1.78 -7.47
N PRO A 196 -13.02 -0.62 -8.01
CA PRO A 196 -12.72 -0.24 -9.38
C PRO A 196 -11.30 0.33 -9.50
N ASN A 197 -10.29 -0.45 -9.12
CA ASN A 197 -8.88 -0.11 -9.20
C ASN A 197 -8.15 -0.92 -10.28
N ALA A 198 -6.93 -0.51 -10.62
CA ALA A 198 -6.15 -1.19 -11.66
C ALA A 198 -5.87 -2.65 -11.30
N TRP A 199 -5.64 -3.00 -10.04
CA TRP A 199 -5.42 -4.37 -9.59
C TRP A 199 -6.54 -5.32 -10.04
N ASN A 200 -7.79 -4.95 -9.80
CA ASN A 200 -8.95 -5.76 -10.20
C ASN A 200 -9.20 -5.74 -11.72
N ILE A 201 -9.00 -4.59 -12.36
CA ILE A 201 -9.24 -4.42 -13.79
C ILE A 201 -8.20 -5.17 -14.62
N ASP A 202 -6.92 -4.94 -14.33
CA ASP A 202 -5.82 -5.46 -15.14
C ASP A 202 -5.62 -6.97 -14.93
N SER A 203 -5.89 -7.47 -13.72
CA SER A 203 -5.84 -8.92 -13.43
C SER A 203 -6.94 -9.68 -14.17
N GLU A 204 -8.16 -9.16 -14.22
CA GLU A 204 -9.23 -9.79 -15.00
C GLU A 204 -8.91 -9.75 -16.50
N ALA A 205 -8.39 -8.63 -17.01
CA ALA A 205 -7.95 -8.52 -18.41
C ALA A 205 -6.84 -9.53 -18.72
N THR A 206 -5.84 -9.66 -17.83
CA THR A 206 -4.75 -10.64 -17.96
C THR A 206 -5.29 -12.07 -17.96
N TYR A 207 -6.22 -12.38 -17.07
CA TYR A 207 -6.87 -13.68 -17.00
C TYR A 207 -7.63 -14.02 -18.30
N ARG A 208 -8.45 -13.11 -18.78
CA ARG A 208 -9.24 -13.30 -20.01
C ARG A 208 -8.34 -13.50 -21.23
N ALA A 209 -7.29 -12.68 -21.38
CA ALA A 209 -6.32 -12.80 -22.47
C ALA A 209 -5.57 -14.15 -22.39
N TRP A 210 -5.21 -14.61 -21.19
CA TRP A 210 -4.60 -15.92 -21.00
C TRP A 210 -5.57 -17.04 -21.38
N CYS A 211 -6.82 -16.99 -20.92
CA CYS A 211 -7.84 -17.99 -21.27
C CYS A 211 -8.05 -18.10 -22.80
N GLU A 212 -8.12 -16.94 -23.48
CA GLU A 212 -8.21 -16.89 -24.93
C GLU A 212 -7.03 -17.58 -25.62
N SER A 213 -5.80 -17.30 -25.13
CA SER A 213 -4.57 -17.85 -25.70
C SER A 213 -4.46 -19.37 -25.61
N VAL A 214 -5.15 -19.99 -24.63
CA VAL A 214 -5.13 -21.45 -24.41
C VAL A 214 -6.49 -22.11 -24.71
N GLY A 215 -7.48 -21.39 -25.20
CA GLY A 215 -8.81 -21.91 -25.57
C GLY A 215 -9.68 -22.32 -24.38
N ILE A 216 -9.52 -21.69 -23.22
CA ILE A 216 -10.32 -21.94 -22.00
C ILE A 216 -11.40 -20.85 -21.86
N THR A 217 -12.63 -21.25 -21.53
CA THR A 217 -13.71 -20.32 -21.24
C THR A 217 -13.47 -19.64 -19.89
N PRO A 218 -13.38 -18.29 -19.81
CA PRO A 218 -13.13 -17.59 -18.56
C PRO A 218 -14.33 -17.65 -17.61
N ARG A 219 -14.08 -17.94 -16.35
CA ARG A 219 -15.05 -17.91 -15.25
C ARG A 219 -14.53 -16.98 -14.15
N VAL A 220 -15.22 -15.86 -13.95
CA VAL A 220 -14.84 -14.82 -12.98
C VAL A 220 -15.92 -14.70 -11.92
N TYR A 221 -15.51 -14.78 -10.66
CA TYR A 221 -16.34 -14.47 -9.50
C TYR A 221 -15.83 -13.20 -8.84
N MET A 222 -16.73 -12.47 -8.21
CA MET A 222 -16.41 -11.23 -7.52
C MET A 222 -16.91 -11.28 -6.07
N SER A 223 -16.07 -10.81 -5.16
CA SER A 223 -16.43 -10.60 -3.76
C SER A 223 -15.82 -9.30 -3.27
N ALA A 224 -16.61 -8.47 -2.59
CA ALA A 224 -16.11 -7.22 -2.03
C ALA A 224 -14.91 -7.49 -1.11
N GLU A 225 -13.89 -6.65 -1.19
CA GLU A 225 -12.63 -6.81 -0.43
C GLU A 225 -12.89 -6.90 1.09
N ARG A 226 -13.86 -6.11 1.57
CA ARG A 226 -14.28 -6.12 2.99
C ARG A 226 -14.90 -7.44 3.45
N ALA A 227 -15.44 -8.24 2.55
CA ALA A 227 -16.05 -9.53 2.90
C ALA A 227 -15.01 -10.59 3.28
N GLY A 228 -13.75 -10.41 2.90
CA GLY A 228 -12.61 -11.21 3.34
C GLY A 228 -12.82 -12.71 3.24
N GLU A 229 -12.61 -13.45 4.33
CA GLU A 229 -12.78 -14.91 4.40
C GLU A 229 -14.23 -15.33 4.15
N HIS A 230 -15.19 -14.64 4.78
CA HIS A 230 -16.61 -14.97 4.59
C HIS A 230 -17.06 -14.81 3.13
N GLY A 231 -16.55 -13.76 2.44
CA GLY A 231 -16.79 -13.60 1.01
C GLY A 231 -16.20 -14.74 0.18
N GLY A 232 -14.99 -15.19 0.52
CA GLY A 232 -14.35 -16.33 -0.11
C GLY A 232 -15.13 -17.65 0.10
N GLU A 233 -15.61 -17.88 1.32
CA GLU A 233 -16.43 -19.06 1.67
C GLU A 233 -17.72 -19.11 0.86
N ASN A 234 -18.46 -18.00 0.79
CA ASN A 234 -19.70 -17.90 0.01
C ASN A 234 -19.45 -18.18 -1.49
N ILE A 235 -18.36 -17.64 -2.04
CA ILE A 235 -17.99 -17.87 -3.44
C ILE A 235 -17.59 -19.32 -3.68
N ALA A 236 -16.95 -20.00 -2.70
CA ALA A 236 -16.63 -21.42 -2.82
C ALA A 236 -17.89 -22.28 -3.03
N HIS A 237 -18.97 -22.00 -2.31
CA HIS A 237 -20.24 -22.67 -2.51
C HIS A 237 -20.78 -22.47 -3.93
N ALA A 238 -20.79 -21.25 -4.44
CA ALA A 238 -21.21 -20.95 -5.81
C ALA A 238 -20.33 -21.67 -6.86
N ILE A 239 -19.01 -21.68 -6.66
CA ILE A 239 -18.07 -22.38 -7.54
C ILE A 239 -18.37 -23.89 -7.59
N VAL A 240 -18.69 -24.51 -6.44
CA VAL A 240 -19.02 -25.94 -6.38
C VAL A 240 -20.35 -26.23 -7.08
N ASP A 241 -21.35 -25.37 -6.89
CA ASP A 241 -22.67 -25.53 -7.52
C ASP A 241 -22.60 -25.33 -9.05
N ASP A 242 -21.75 -24.43 -9.53
CA ASP A 242 -21.52 -24.18 -10.96
C ASP A 242 -20.54 -25.20 -11.61
N GLY A 243 -20.03 -26.14 -10.86
CA GLY A 243 -19.05 -27.15 -11.29
C GLY A 243 -17.62 -26.80 -10.88
N ILE A 244 -17.01 -27.77 -10.16
CA ILE A 244 -15.67 -27.60 -9.53
C ILE A 244 -14.60 -27.47 -10.62
N PRO A 245 -13.82 -26.36 -10.68
CA PRO A 245 -12.71 -26.19 -11.61
C PRO A 245 -11.48 -27.01 -11.17
N ASP A 246 -10.49 -27.14 -12.08
CA ASP A 246 -9.20 -27.75 -11.74
C ASP A 246 -8.33 -26.85 -10.88
N ALA A 247 -8.52 -25.50 -10.98
CA ALA A 247 -7.79 -24.55 -10.17
C ALA A 247 -8.60 -23.26 -9.91
N ILE A 248 -8.32 -22.63 -8.78
CA ILE A 248 -8.92 -21.36 -8.35
C ILE A 248 -7.78 -20.39 -7.99
N LEU A 249 -7.79 -19.21 -8.61
CA LEU A 249 -6.95 -18.08 -8.22
C LEU A 249 -7.79 -17.05 -7.49
N CYS A 250 -7.41 -16.72 -6.25
CA CYS A 250 -8.01 -15.65 -5.47
C CYS A 250 -7.08 -14.42 -5.45
N HIS A 251 -7.64 -13.22 -5.49
CA HIS A 251 -6.83 -12.00 -5.40
C HIS A 251 -6.13 -11.86 -4.06
N THR A 252 -6.83 -12.12 -2.96
CA THR A 252 -6.25 -11.94 -1.62
C THR A 252 -6.10 -13.26 -0.88
N GLY A 253 -5.11 -13.31 0.03
CA GLY A 253 -4.93 -14.47 0.90
C GLY A 253 -6.14 -14.72 1.82
N ARG A 254 -6.87 -13.68 2.23
CA ARG A 254 -8.10 -13.79 3.02
C ARG A 254 -9.21 -14.48 2.21
N GLN A 255 -9.45 -14.04 0.98
CA GLN A 255 -10.40 -14.71 0.09
C GLN A 255 -10.03 -16.19 -0.14
N ALA A 256 -8.73 -16.47 -0.36
CA ALA A 256 -8.24 -17.83 -0.58
C ALA A 256 -8.45 -18.72 0.64
N ALA A 257 -8.24 -18.21 1.86
CA ALA A 257 -8.51 -18.94 3.09
C ALA A 257 -10.01 -19.25 3.23
N GLY A 258 -10.88 -18.30 2.93
CA GLY A 258 -12.32 -18.51 2.90
C GLY A 258 -12.75 -19.53 1.85
N VAL A 259 -12.19 -19.44 0.63
CA VAL A 259 -12.44 -20.44 -0.42
C VAL A 259 -12.02 -21.83 0.06
N LEU A 260 -10.85 -21.97 0.68
CA LEU A 260 -10.40 -23.25 1.22
C LEU A 260 -11.36 -23.80 2.29
N ALA A 261 -11.87 -22.95 3.18
CA ALA A 261 -12.84 -23.33 4.20
C ALA A 261 -14.16 -23.82 3.56
N GLY A 262 -14.72 -23.08 2.61
CA GLY A 262 -15.94 -23.45 1.90
C GLY A 262 -15.79 -24.74 1.08
N LEU A 263 -14.66 -24.95 0.40
CA LEU A 263 -14.33 -26.19 -0.30
C LEU A 263 -14.26 -27.37 0.67
N THR A 264 -13.63 -27.17 1.84
CA THR A 264 -13.53 -28.20 2.88
C THR A 264 -14.90 -28.61 3.40
N VAL A 265 -15.79 -27.65 3.68
CA VAL A 265 -17.20 -27.91 4.11
C VAL A 265 -17.96 -28.72 3.05
N ARG A 266 -17.67 -28.45 1.77
CA ARG A 266 -18.30 -29.18 0.63
C ARG A 266 -17.59 -30.48 0.28
N GLY A 267 -16.59 -30.94 1.05
CA GLY A 267 -15.86 -32.18 0.83
C GLY A 267 -14.96 -32.17 -0.40
N VAL A 268 -14.56 -30.99 -0.90
CA VAL A 268 -13.68 -30.84 -2.07
C VAL A 268 -12.23 -30.86 -1.64
N ALA A 269 -11.47 -31.84 -2.05
CA ALA A 269 -10.05 -31.97 -1.69
C ALA A 269 -9.18 -30.97 -2.44
N VAL A 270 -8.30 -30.26 -1.70
CA VAL A 270 -7.26 -29.36 -2.22
C VAL A 270 -5.89 -29.95 -1.86
N PRO A 271 -5.00 -30.20 -2.82
CA PRO A 271 -5.03 -29.84 -4.23
C PRO A 271 -5.64 -30.90 -5.17
N ASP A 272 -6.00 -32.08 -4.69
CA ASP A 272 -6.27 -33.27 -5.51
C ASP A 272 -7.44 -33.05 -6.48
N ARG A 273 -8.55 -32.49 -6.00
CA ARG A 273 -9.72 -32.21 -6.84
C ARG A 273 -9.65 -30.81 -7.48
N THR A 274 -9.17 -29.80 -6.74
CA THR A 274 -8.98 -28.42 -7.25
C THR A 274 -7.76 -27.81 -6.60
N MET A 275 -6.90 -27.18 -7.39
CA MET A 275 -5.76 -26.40 -6.90
C MET A 275 -6.21 -25.01 -6.45
N LEU A 276 -5.48 -24.42 -5.50
CA LEU A 276 -5.78 -23.09 -4.97
C LEU A 276 -4.53 -22.24 -4.86
N ALA A 277 -4.61 -20.99 -5.32
CA ALA A 277 -3.56 -19.99 -5.12
C ALA A 277 -4.15 -18.63 -4.80
N ALA A 278 -3.30 -17.74 -4.26
CA ALA A 278 -3.60 -16.34 -4.02
C ALA A 278 -2.61 -15.41 -4.74
N ALA A 279 -3.09 -14.27 -5.25
CA ALA A 279 -2.24 -13.28 -5.87
C ALA A 279 -1.48 -12.42 -4.84
N SER A 280 -1.79 -12.52 -3.55
CA SER A 280 -1.03 -11.90 -2.48
C SER A 280 -0.82 -12.84 -1.30
N ASP A 281 0.44 -12.94 -0.83
CA ASP A 281 0.81 -13.77 0.33
C ASP A 281 0.46 -13.06 1.64
N SER A 282 -0.05 -13.83 2.60
CA SER A 282 -0.45 -13.34 3.91
C SER A 282 -0.33 -14.43 4.97
N GLU A 283 -0.56 -14.11 6.24
CA GLU A 283 -0.66 -15.10 7.31
C GLU A 283 -1.72 -16.16 7.01
N HIS A 284 -2.83 -15.76 6.39
CA HIS A 284 -3.90 -16.69 5.99
C HIS A 284 -3.40 -17.75 5.02
N THR A 285 -2.57 -17.38 4.03
CA THR A 285 -2.03 -18.34 3.06
C THR A 285 -0.98 -19.25 3.68
N ARG A 286 -0.14 -18.70 4.58
CA ARG A 286 0.96 -19.45 5.20
C ARG A 286 0.47 -20.46 6.26
N HIS A 287 -0.56 -20.11 7.02
CA HIS A 287 -1.06 -20.92 8.14
C HIS A 287 -2.25 -21.80 7.80
N SER A 288 -2.79 -21.72 6.58
CA SER A 288 -3.83 -22.66 6.10
C SER A 288 -3.35 -24.11 6.05
N ARG A 289 -4.31 -25.03 6.02
CA ARG A 289 -4.07 -26.47 5.84
C ARG A 289 -4.96 -26.99 4.72
N PRO A 290 -4.40 -27.33 3.53
CA PRO A 290 -3.00 -27.17 3.11
C PRO A 290 -2.56 -25.70 3.01
N ALA A 291 -1.24 -25.42 3.17
CA ALA A 291 -0.69 -24.07 3.00
C ALA A 291 -0.91 -23.59 1.56
N ILE A 292 -1.45 -22.38 1.40
CA ILE A 292 -1.88 -21.84 0.09
C ILE A 292 -0.69 -21.25 -0.66
N SER A 293 -0.53 -21.66 -1.92
CA SER A 293 0.41 -21.06 -2.87
C SER A 293 0.08 -19.59 -3.10
N ALA A 294 1.06 -18.71 -3.07
CA ALA A 294 0.77 -17.29 -3.15
C ALA A 294 1.93 -16.46 -3.72
N VAL A 295 1.63 -15.26 -4.21
CA VAL A 295 2.63 -14.29 -4.63
C VAL A 295 3.12 -13.51 -3.42
N GLU A 296 4.40 -13.63 -3.12
CA GLU A 296 5.11 -12.83 -2.13
C GLU A 296 5.48 -11.48 -2.75
N LEU A 297 4.83 -10.43 -2.27
CA LEU A 297 5.04 -9.06 -2.72
C LEU A 297 6.29 -8.47 -2.05
N ASN A 298 7.00 -7.62 -2.78
CA ASN A 298 8.22 -6.94 -2.29
C ASN A 298 7.89 -5.51 -1.82
N ALA A 299 7.12 -5.41 -0.74
CA ALA A 299 6.68 -4.12 -0.21
C ALA A 299 7.85 -3.16 0.10
N ALA A 300 9.02 -3.68 0.47
CA ALA A 300 10.18 -2.84 0.75
C ALA A 300 10.72 -2.15 -0.51
N GLU A 301 10.89 -2.89 -1.61
CA GLU A 301 11.37 -2.35 -2.89
C GLU A 301 10.34 -1.38 -3.48
N THR A 302 9.07 -1.76 -3.48
CA THR A 302 7.99 -0.93 -4.01
C THR A 302 7.83 0.37 -3.21
N THR A 303 7.93 0.30 -1.89
CA THR A 303 7.85 1.50 -1.03
C THR A 303 9.05 2.41 -1.22
N LEU A 304 10.25 1.84 -1.41
CA LEU A 304 11.46 2.60 -1.73
C LEU A 304 11.25 3.44 -2.99
N ALA A 305 10.78 2.79 -4.06
CA ALA A 305 10.48 3.46 -5.32
C ALA A 305 9.41 4.57 -5.17
N LEU A 306 8.35 4.30 -4.40
CA LEU A 306 7.32 5.31 -4.12
C LEU A 306 7.86 6.52 -3.38
N LEU A 307 8.74 6.32 -2.40
CA LEU A 307 9.35 7.43 -1.66
C LEU A 307 10.32 8.24 -2.53
N ASP A 308 11.08 7.60 -3.41
CA ASP A 308 11.97 8.29 -4.35
C ASP A 308 11.16 9.13 -5.35
N LEU A 309 10.10 8.57 -5.94
CA LEU A 309 9.18 9.29 -6.82
C LEU A 309 8.51 10.48 -6.10
N LEU A 310 8.07 10.28 -4.85
CA LEU A 310 7.41 11.33 -4.08
C LEU A 310 8.37 12.47 -3.74
N GLN A 311 9.61 12.16 -3.34
CA GLN A 311 10.62 13.17 -3.05
C GLN A 311 10.98 13.99 -4.29
N ALA A 312 11.17 13.35 -5.45
CA ALA A 312 11.41 14.02 -6.71
C ALA A 312 10.24 14.96 -7.07
N ARG A 313 9.00 14.49 -6.88
CA ARG A 313 7.80 15.28 -7.14
C ARG A 313 7.65 16.47 -6.18
N ILE A 314 7.97 16.31 -4.90
CA ILE A 314 8.02 17.42 -3.92
C ILE A 314 9.08 18.43 -4.31
N ALA A 315 10.22 17.98 -4.84
CA ALA A 315 11.30 18.85 -5.34
C ALA A 315 10.97 19.54 -6.68
N GLY A 316 9.87 19.14 -7.36
CA GLY A 316 9.50 19.65 -8.68
C GLY A 316 10.35 19.06 -9.81
N GLU A 317 10.97 17.92 -9.59
CA GLU A 317 11.79 17.20 -10.58
C GLU A 317 10.89 16.41 -11.57
N PRO A 318 11.39 16.11 -12.78
CA PRO A 318 10.68 15.26 -13.72
C PRO A 318 10.42 13.86 -13.15
N SER A 319 9.29 13.25 -13.55
CA SER A 319 8.97 11.87 -13.17
C SER A 319 10.00 10.89 -13.76
N ALA A 320 10.49 9.98 -12.93
CA ALA A 320 11.34 8.86 -13.33
C ALA A 320 10.54 7.54 -13.48
N GLY A 321 9.25 7.55 -13.14
CA GLY A 321 8.37 6.38 -13.20
C GLY A 321 7.74 6.13 -14.56
N PRO A 322 6.91 5.09 -14.68
CA PRO A 322 6.49 4.18 -13.60
C PRO A 322 7.56 3.14 -13.23
N VAL A 323 7.49 2.64 -11.99
CA VAL A 323 8.43 1.62 -11.49
C VAL A 323 7.71 0.31 -11.25
N LEU A 324 8.16 -0.75 -11.93
CA LEU A 324 7.69 -2.12 -11.70
C LEU A 324 8.75 -2.88 -10.88
N THR A 325 8.36 -3.36 -9.70
CA THR A 325 9.21 -4.16 -8.83
C THR A 325 8.91 -5.65 -8.96
N THR A 326 9.79 -6.49 -8.44
CA THR A 326 9.65 -7.94 -8.57
C THR A 326 8.76 -8.52 -7.48
N ALA A 327 7.98 -9.55 -7.85
CA ALA A 327 7.26 -10.40 -6.92
C ALA A 327 7.59 -11.87 -7.18
N ARG A 328 7.44 -12.71 -6.17
CA ARG A 328 7.81 -14.12 -6.26
C ARG A 328 6.62 -15.04 -5.99
N PHE A 329 6.25 -15.86 -6.96
CA PHE A 329 5.27 -16.91 -6.71
C PHE A 329 5.87 -18.05 -5.88
N ARG A 330 5.27 -18.31 -4.73
CA ARG A 330 5.63 -19.39 -3.79
C ARG A 330 4.66 -20.55 -3.94
N VAL A 331 5.09 -21.60 -4.60
CA VAL A 331 4.31 -22.84 -4.71
C VAL A 331 4.33 -23.57 -3.37
N ARG A 332 3.13 -23.85 -2.83
CA ARG A 332 2.89 -24.57 -1.57
C ARG A 332 1.97 -25.78 -1.80
N ALA A 333 1.56 -26.43 -0.72
CA ALA A 333 0.79 -27.67 -0.78
C ALA A 333 -0.56 -27.54 -1.52
N SER A 334 -1.21 -26.37 -1.48
CA SER A 334 -2.54 -26.19 -2.10
C SER A 334 -2.57 -26.23 -3.63
N SER A 335 -1.42 -26.17 -4.29
CA SER A 335 -1.33 -26.29 -5.76
C SER A 335 -0.25 -27.24 -6.23
N ARG A 336 0.29 -28.05 -5.32
CA ARG A 336 1.26 -29.10 -5.65
C ARG A 336 0.53 -30.43 -5.70
N ARG A 337 0.09 -30.84 -6.88
CA ARG A 337 -0.39 -32.22 -7.08
C ARG A 337 0.80 -33.17 -6.99
N THR A 338 0.67 -34.24 -6.20
CA THR A 338 1.59 -35.36 -6.27
C THR A 338 1.27 -36.14 -7.54
N ASP A 339 2.25 -36.33 -8.41
CA ASP A 339 2.10 -37.18 -9.58
C ASP A 339 1.63 -38.57 -9.11
N THR A 340 0.36 -38.87 -9.34
CA THR A 340 -0.23 -40.19 -9.01
C THR A 340 0.04 -41.17 -10.16
N ASN A 341 1.17 -41.02 -10.88
CA ASN A 341 1.66 -41.94 -11.88
C ASN A 341 3.15 -42.25 -11.62
N ALA A 342 3.38 -43.16 -10.69
CA ALA A 342 4.59 -43.96 -10.58
C ALA A 342 4.19 -45.42 -10.35
#